data_e015f8c356da9f887851d75ef5589335
#
_entry.id   e015f8c356da9f887851d75ef5589335
#
_cell.length_a   1.000
_cell.length_b   1.000
_cell.length_c   1.000
_cell.angle_alpha   90.00
_cell.angle_beta   90.00
_cell.angle_gamma   90.00
#
_symmetry.space_group_name_H-M   'P 1'
#
loop_
_entity.id
_entity.type
_entity.pdbx_description
1 polymer ?
#
loop_
_entity_poly.entity_id
_entity_poly.type
_entity_poly.pdbx_seq_one_letter_code
_entity_poly.pdbx_strand_id
1 'polypeptide(L)'
;VLARVERYGLNKKIWVCGHSLGGAMATLLASRLEYVEKTDVDTLFTYGSPRAGGPKFAKWCDDHLNHQRHVNNNDVVPCVPTVFRWRHTGKCIYIKSSGEITNLGRWSMERIKDKGWSLLSTIIKGRLDFVADHNIDDYIKHLSKSVG
;
A
#
# COMPACT_ATOMS: atom_id res chain seq x y z
N VAL A 1 9.80 -18.09 2.15
CA VAL A 1 9.76 -16.94 3.07
C VAL A 1 9.46 -17.41 4.48
N LEU A 2 8.34 -18.12 4.75
CA LEU A 2 7.93 -18.52 6.11
C LEU A 2 9.03 -19.29 6.86
N ALA A 3 9.59 -20.35 6.29
CA ALA A 3 10.64 -21.14 6.93
C ALA A 3 11.90 -20.30 7.32
N ARG A 4 12.16 -19.20 6.60
CA ARG A 4 13.25 -18.28 6.99
C ARG A 4 12.85 -17.35 8.11
N VAL A 5 11.61 -16.89 8.14
CA VAL A 5 11.08 -16.08 9.25
C VAL A 5 11.09 -16.88 10.54
N GLU A 6 10.61 -18.13 10.52
CA GLU A 6 10.69 -19.05 11.66
C GLU A 6 12.12 -19.27 12.15
N ARG A 7 13.07 -19.45 11.21
CA ARG A 7 14.47 -19.75 11.56
C ARG A 7 15.24 -18.54 12.07
N TYR A 8 15.00 -17.34 11.52
CA TYR A 8 15.85 -16.15 11.77
C TYR A 8 15.10 -14.99 12.42
N GLY A 9 13.76 -15.04 12.45
CA GLY A 9 12.91 -13.96 12.95
C GLY A 9 12.67 -13.99 14.46
N LEU A 10 13.01 -15.09 15.15
CA LEU A 10 12.84 -15.23 16.59
C LEU A 10 13.59 -14.10 17.32
N ASN A 11 12.88 -13.36 18.16
CA ASN A 11 13.40 -12.22 18.93
C ASN A 11 13.88 -11.02 18.09
N LYS A 12 13.45 -10.90 16.82
CA LYS A 12 13.76 -9.75 15.96
C LYS A 12 12.48 -9.05 15.53
N LYS A 13 12.58 -7.73 15.34
CA LYS A 13 11.52 -6.96 14.67
C LYS A 13 11.41 -7.38 13.22
N ILE A 14 10.19 -7.73 12.80
CA ILE A 14 9.89 -8.12 11.44
C ILE A 14 9.21 -6.95 10.74
N TRP A 15 9.88 -6.43 9.72
CA TRP A 15 9.31 -5.44 8.81
C TRP A 15 9.01 -6.11 7.47
N VAL A 16 7.81 -5.88 6.98
CA VAL A 16 7.38 -6.38 5.67
C VAL A 16 7.19 -5.19 4.74
N CYS A 17 7.75 -5.24 3.54
CA CYS A 17 7.58 -4.16 2.59
C CYS A 17 7.29 -4.69 1.19
N GLY A 18 6.62 -3.86 0.37
CA GLY A 18 6.34 -4.20 -1.02
C GLY A 18 5.86 -3.01 -1.86
N HIS A 19 6.25 -3.05 -3.14
CA HIS A 19 5.83 -2.09 -4.14
C HIS A 19 4.87 -2.73 -5.15
N SER A 20 3.89 -1.98 -5.63
CA SER A 20 2.97 -2.43 -6.67
C SER A 20 2.21 -3.70 -6.26
N LEU A 21 2.14 -4.70 -7.13
CA LEU A 21 1.61 -6.05 -6.81
C LEU A 21 2.32 -6.65 -5.58
N GLY A 22 3.65 -6.43 -5.43
CA GLY A 22 4.40 -6.85 -4.26
C GLY A 22 3.90 -6.21 -2.97
N GLY A 23 3.28 -5.02 -3.00
CA GLY A 23 2.62 -4.39 -1.87
C GLY A 23 1.36 -5.16 -1.42
N ALA A 24 0.55 -5.62 -2.36
CA ALA A 24 -0.58 -6.50 -2.04
C ALA A 24 -0.12 -7.84 -1.49
N MET A 25 0.93 -8.44 -2.08
CA MET A 25 1.54 -9.68 -1.58
C MET A 25 2.13 -9.50 -0.17
N ALA A 26 2.78 -8.36 0.10
CA ALA A 26 3.31 -8.00 1.42
C ALA A 26 2.17 -7.90 2.46
N THR A 27 1.04 -7.32 2.08
CA THR A 27 -0.15 -7.23 2.95
C THR A 27 -0.70 -8.61 3.29
N LEU A 28 -0.80 -9.50 2.31
CA LEU A 28 -1.24 -10.90 2.52
C LEU A 28 -0.22 -11.67 3.37
N LEU A 29 1.08 -11.48 3.14
CA LEU A 29 2.12 -12.12 3.95
C LEU A 29 2.07 -11.65 5.40
N ALA A 30 2.02 -10.34 5.66
CA ALA A 30 1.94 -9.79 7.00
C ALA A 30 0.69 -10.31 7.74
N SER A 31 -0.47 -10.30 7.07
CA SER A 31 -1.70 -10.84 7.67
C SER A 31 -1.61 -12.34 7.97
N ARG A 32 -0.93 -13.12 7.13
CA ARG A 32 -0.70 -14.54 7.39
C ARG A 32 0.23 -14.76 8.57
N LEU A 33 1.34 -14.01 8.66
CA LEU A 33 2.28 -14.10 9.78
C LEU A 33 1.56 -13.86 11.12
N GLU A 34 0.77 -12.80 11.21
CA GLU A 34 0.02 -12.46 12.43
C GLU A 34 -1.08 -13.47 12.73
N TYR A 35 -1.92 -13.78 11.74
CA TYR A 35 -3.14 -14.58 11.97
C TYR A 35 -2.87 -16.07 12.11
N VAL A 36 -2.03 -16.64 11.22
CA VAL A 36 -1.80 -18.09 11.13
C VAL A 36 -0.57 -18.50 11.93
N GLU A 37 0.56 -17.84 11.66
CA GLU A 37 1.86 -18.23 12.24
C GLU A 37 2.07 -17.66 13.65
N LYS A 38 1.17 -16.77 14.12
CA LYS A 38 1.29 -16.09 15.42
C LYS A 38 2.63 -15.39 15.63
N THR A 39 3.13 -14.82 14.53
CA THR A 39 4.40 -14.10 14.48
C THR A 39 4.13 -12.62 14.31
N ASP A 40 4.56 -11.81 15.28
CA ASP A 40 4.33 -10.37 15.30
C ASP A 40 5.06 -9.67 14.15
N VAL A 41 4.33 -8.85 13.39
CA VAL A 41 4.87 -7.96 12.36
C VAL A 41 4.92 -6.54 12.92
N ASP A 42 6.12 -6.02 13.16
CA ASP A 42 6.33 -4.69 13.73
C ASP A 42 5.71 -3.60 12.85
N THR A 43 6.01 -3.63 11.56
CA THR A 43 5.42 -2.67 10.61
C THR A 43 5.36 -3.25 9.20
N LEU A 44 4.25 -2.98 8.52
CA LEU A 44 4.05 -3.23 7.09
C LEU A 44 4.15 -1.90 6.33
N PHE A 45 5.05 -1.83 5.35
CA PHE A 45 5.20 -0.70 4.46
C PHE A 45 4.78 -1.08 3.03
N THR A 46 3.88 -0.33 2.42
CA THR A 46 3.53 -0.55 1.02
C THR A 46 3.62 0.74 0.21
N TYR A 47 4.06 0.63 -1.04
CA TYR A 47 4.27 1.73 -1.96
C TYR A 47 3.49 1.45 -3.24
N GLY A 48 2.56 2.32 -3.61
CA GLY A 48 1.75 2.14 -4.80
C GLY A 48 0.96 0.82 -4.84
N SER A 49 0.59 0.27 -3.68
CA SER A 49 -0.07 -1.03 -3.59
C SER A 49 -1.52 -0.98 -4.05
N PRO A 50 -1.98 -1.95 -4.86
CA PRO A 50 -3.39 -2.15 -5.11
C PRO A 50 -4.10 -2.67 -3.84
N ARG A 51 -5.44 -2.72 -3.86
CA ARG A 51 -6.23 -3.27 -2.76
C ARG A 51 -6.06 -4.79 -2.69
N ALA A 52 -5.72 -5.30 -1.51
CA ALA A 52 -5.42 -6.73 -1.31
C ALA A 52 -6.63 -7.57 -0.88
N GLY A 53 -7.72 -6.97 -0.42
CA GLY A 53 -8.85 -7.73 0.08
C GLY A 53 -10.15 -6.93 0.23
N GLY A 54 -11.20 -7.65 0.61
CA GLY A 54 -12.53 -7.08 0.85
C GLY A 54 -12.66 -6.39 2.22
N PRO A 55 -13.85 -5.85 2.54
CA PRO A 55 -14.07 -5.04 3.76
C PRO A 55 -13.71 -5.77 5.07
N LYS A 56 -14.05 -7.05 5.18
CA LYS A 56 -13.75 -7.83 6.39
C LYS A 56 -12.24 -8.03 6.58
N PHE A 57 -11.53 -8.34 5.51
CA PHE A 57 -10.07 -8.47 5.50
C PHE A 57 -9.41 -7.14 5.86
N ALA A 58 -9.86 -6.05 5.21
CA ALA A 58 -9.31 -4.72 5.47
C ALA A 58 -9.50 -4.30 6.94
N LYS A 59 -10.71 -4.54 7.49
CA LYS A 59 -10.96 -4.26 8.92
C LYS A 59 -10.03 -5.06 9.83
N TRP A 60 -9.88 -6.35 9.56
CA TRP A 60 -8.98 -7.19 10.37
C TRP A 60 -7.53 -6.67 10.31
N CYS A 61 -7.01 -6.34 9.12
CA CYS A 61 -5.67 -5.76 8.98
C CYS A 61 -5.52 -4.43 9.72
N ASP A 62 -6.54 -3.56 9.68
CA ASP A 62 -6.51 -2.28 10.38
C ASP A 62 -6.50 -2.42 11.89
N ASP A 63 -7.11 -3.50 12.40
CA ASP A 63 -7.18 -3.78 13.84
C ASP A 63 -5.88 -4.46 14.37
N HIS A 64 -5.11 -5.14 13.50
CA HIS A 64 -3.99 -6.00 13.92
C HIS A 64 -2.63 -5.63 13.33
N LEU A 65 -2.57 -4.85 12.24
CA LEU A 65 -1.32 -4.51 11.58
C LEU A 65 -1.00 -3.01 11.70
N ASN A 66 0.22 -2.69 12.05
CA ASN A 66 0.76 -1.34 11.87
C ASN A 66 1.14 -1.14 10.39
N HIS A 67 0.16 -0.81 9.55
CA HIS A 67 0.34 -0.67 8.12
C HIS A 67 0.46 0.79 7.70
N GLN A 68 1.60 1.14 7.11
CA GLN A 68 1.90 2.43 6.50
C GLN A 68 1.86 2.29 4.97
N ARG A 69 0.82 2.83 4.36
CA ARG A 69 0.55 2.73 2.93
C ARG A 69 0.89 4.03 2.22
N HIS A 70 2.00 4.04 1.49
CA HIS A 70 2.47 5.19 0.72
C HIS A 70 1.82 5.23 -0.65
N VAL A 71 1.33 6.39 -1.05
CA VAL A 71 0.67 6.65 -2.33
C VAL A 71 1.25 7.92 -2.92
N ASN A 72 1.88 7.81 -4.09
CA ASN A 72 2.41 8.95 -4.81
C ASN A 72 1.31 9.58 -5.68
N ASN A 73 1.15 10.87 -5.57
CA ASN A 73 0.30 11.79 -6.36
C ASN A 73 -0.71 11.11 -7.34
N ASN A 74 -0.34 11.00 -8.61
CA ASN A 74 -1.20 10.44 -9.67
C ASN A 74 -1.02 8.93 -9.87
N ASP A 75 -0.34 8.22 -8.98
CA ASP A 75 -0.24 6.77 -9.07
C ASP A 75 -1.64 6.13 -9.08
N VAL A 76 -1.94 5.46 -10.19
CA VAL A 76 -3.27 4.85 -10.42
C VAL A 76 -3.39 3.44 -9.88
N VAL A 77 -2.28 2.76 -9.62
CA VAL A 77 -2.28 1.37 -9.13
C VAL A 77 -3.02 1.23 -7.80
N PRO A 78 -2.92 2.15 -6.83
CA PRO A 78 -3.77 2.12 -5.64
C PRO A 78 -5.28 2.22 -5.92
N CYS A 79 -5.68 2.63 -7.12
CA CYS A 79 -7.10 2.73 -7.46
C CYS A 79 -7.74 1.37 -7.82
N VAL A 80 -6.94 0.32 -8.03
CA VAL A 80 -7.43 -1.01 -8.41
C VAL A 80 -7.23 -2.03 -7.29
N PRO A 81 -8.03 -3.11 -7.25
CA PRO A 81 -9.36 -3.24 -7.86
C PRO A 81 -10.35 -2.20 -7.32
N THR A 82 -11.51 -2.05 -7.97
CA THR A 82 -12.48 -1.00 -7.63
C THR A 82 -13.01 -1.11 -6.20
N VAL A 83 -13.42 0.02 -5.62
CA VAL A 83 -13.92 0.14 -4.23
C VAL A 83 -15.20 -0.67 -3.94
N PHE A 84 -15.91 -1.16 -4.95
CA PHE A 84 -17.18 -1.83 -4.74
C PHE A 84 -17.07 -3.09 -3.88
N ARG A 85 -16.01 -3.90 -4.08
CA ARG A 85 -15.77 -5.15 -3.35
C ARG A 85 -14.46 -5.16 -2.56
N TRP A 86 -13.60 -4.16 -2.77
CA TRP A 86 -12.23 -4.13 -2.25
C TRP A 86 -11.99 -2.89 -1.40
N ARG A 87 -11.17 -3.01 -0.38
CA ARG A 87 -10.80 -1.92 0.52
C ARG A 87 -9.29 -1.87 0.72
N HIS A 88 -8.80 -0.67 0.92
CA HIS A 88 -7.44 -0.51 1.41
C HIS A 88 -7.35 -0.78 2.90
N THR A 89 -6.15 -1.15 3.33
CA THR A 89 -5.75 -1.33 4.72
C THR A 89 -4.75 -0.25 5.12
N GLY A 90 -4.66 0.01 6.40
CA GLY A 90 -3.64 0.86 7.01
C GLY A 90 -3.83 2.37 6.82
N LYS A 91 -2.87 3.11 7.36
CA LYS A 91 -2.80 4.58 7.31
C LYS A 91 -2.27 5.00 5.95
N CYS A 92 -2.95 5.92 5.27
CA CYS A 92 -2.49 6.45 4.00
C CYS A 92 -1.51 7.61 4.21
N ILE A 93 -0.30 7.41 3.72
CA ILE A 93 0.74 8.43 3.63
C ILE A 93 0.78 8.89 2.17
N TYR A 94 0.23 10.06 1.90
CA TYR A 94 0.10 10.60 0.56
C TYR A 94 1.23 11.56 0.24
N ILE A 95 1.88 11.35 -0.89
CA ILE A 95 2.97 12.18 -1.40
C ILE A 95 2.39 13.06 -2.51
N LYS A 96 2.37 14.38 -2.29
CA LYS A 96 1.90 15.35 -3.29
C LYS A 96 2.92 15.49 -4.42
N SER A 97 2.50 16.07 -5.55
CA SER A 97 3.40 16.41 -6.68
C SER A 97 4.55 17.34 -6.28
N SER A 98 4.37 18.15 -5.23
CA SER A 98 5.42 18.98 -4.64
C SER A 98 6.47 18.20 -3.84
N GLY A 99 6.22 16.91 -3.54
CA GLY A 99 7.00 16.10 -2.62
C GLY A 99 6.59 16.24 -1.15
N GLU A 100 5.63 17.12 -0.84
CA GLU A 100 5.07 17.24 0.51
C GLU A 100 4.33 15.96 0.92
N ILE A 101 4.62 15.47 2.11
CA ILE A 101 4.00 14.28 2.67
C ILE A 101 2.84 14.67 3.58
N THR A 102 1.69 14.09 3.35
CA THR A 102 0.48 14.34 4.13
C THR A 102 -0.13 13.02 4.61
N ASN A 103 -0.40 12.92 5.91
CA ASN A 103 -1.19 11.82 6.45
C ASN A 103 -2.67 12.06 6.13
N LEU A 104 -3.18 11.35 5.15
CA LEU A 104 -4.60 11.38 4.84
C LEU A 104 -5.33 10.34 5.70
N GLY A 105 -6.30 10.79 6.47
CA GLY A 105 -7.22 9.89 7.13
C GLY A 105 -7.92 8.98 6.10
N ARG A 106 -8.32 7.78 6.54
CA ARG A 106 -8.94 6.72 5.74
C ARG A 106 -10.03 7.19 4.77
N TRP A 107 -10.81 8.21 5.15
CA TRP A 107 -11.96 8.72 4.41
C TRP A 107 -11.62 9.75 3.31
N SER A 108 -10.47 10.40 3.39
CA SER A 108 -10.09 11.46 2.42
C SER A 108 -9.73 10.89 1.06
N MET A 109 -9.14 9.71 1.01
CA MET A 109 -8.71 9.06 -0.22
C MET A 109 -9.88 8.48 -1.04
N GLU A 110 -10.96 8.07 -0.40
CA GLU A 110 -12.14 7.58 -1.13
C GLU A 110 -12.84 8.70 -1.91
N ARG A 111 -12.84 9.93 -1.41
CA ARG A 111 -13.43 11.10 -2.09
C ARG A 111 -12.61 11.63 -3.27
N ILE A 112 -11.30 11.49 -3.23
CA ILE A 112 -10.43 11.91 -4.35
C ILE A 112 -10.58 10.93 -5.55
N LYS A 113 -11.06 9.73 -5.31
CA LYS A 113 -11.07 8.60 -6.25
C LYS A 113 -12.31 8.48 -7.14
N ASP A 114 -13.38 9.20 -6.88
CA ASP A 114 -14.51 9.26 -7.82
C ASP A 114 -14.11 9.91 -9.17
N LYS A 115 -13.02 10.71 -9.18
CA LYS A 115 -12.38 11.17 -10.41
C LYS A 115 -11.50 10.10 -11.09
N GLY A 116 -11.07 9.07 -10.36
CA GLY A 116 -10.15 8.03 -10.86
C GLY A 116 -10.80 6.99 -11.78
N TRP A 117 -12.11 6.81 -11.73
CA TRP A 117 -12.79 5.86 -12.63
C TRP A 117 -12.76 6.29 -14.09
N SER A 118 -12.90 7.58 -14.35
CA SER A 118 -12.74 8.17 -15.68
C SER A 118 -11.30 7.98 -16.21
N LEU A 119 -10.31 8.05 -15.32
CA LEU A 119 -8.89 7.87 -15.62
C LEU A 119 -8.55 6.40 -15.95
N LEU A 120 -9.10 5.45 -15.19
CA LEU A 120 -8.89 4.02 -15.40
C LEU A 120 -9.41 3.55 -16.78
N SER A 121 -10.54 4.10 -17.23
CA SER A 121 -11.08 3.82 -18.57
C SER A 121 -10.16 4.34 -19.68
N THR A 122 -9.37 5.39 -19.40
CA THR A 122 -8.39 5.98 -20.34
C THR A 122 -7.09 5.17 -20.38
N ILE A 123 -6.68 4.56 -19.25
CA ILE A 123 -5.49 3.69 -19.16
C ILE A 123 -5.72 2.38 -19.93
N ILE A 124 -6.92 1.78 -19.82
CA ILE A 124 -7.30 0.57 -20.58
C ILE A 124 -7.29 0.87 -22.09
N LYS A 125 -7.41 2.12 -22.49
CA LYS A 125 -7.33 2.57 -23.89
C LYS A 125 -5.93 2.92 -24.42
N GLY A 126 -4.85 2.57 -23.67
CA GLY A 126 -3.49 2.53 -24.19
C GLY A 126 -2.62 3.78 -23.99
N ARG A 127 -2.88 4.63 -23.00
CA ARG A 127 -1.97 5.71 -22.61
C ARG A 127 -1.07 5.30 -21.44
N LEU A 128 0.20 5.08 -21.75
CA LEU A 128 1.24 4.62 -20.81
C LEU A 128 1.76 5.71 -19.85
N ASP A 129 1.36 6.97 -20.01
CA ASP A 129 1.89 8.11 -19.25
C ASP A 129 1.55 8.10 -17.76
N PHE A 130 0.54 7.32 -17.35
CA PHE A 130 0.12 7.20 -15.95
C PHE A 130 0.94 6.19 -15.13
N VAL A 131 1.88 5.48 -15.77
CA VAL A 131 2.78 4.55 -15.09
C VAL A 131 3.99 5.28 -14.48
N ALA A 132 4.25 6.51 -14.90
CA ALA A 132 5.40 7.29 -14.43
C ALA A 132 5.37 7.48 -12.89
N ASP A 133 4.26 7.95 -12.33
CA ASP A 133 4.11 8.17 -10.88
C ASP A 133 4.07 6.86 -10.05
N HIS A 134 4.00 5.71 -10.75
CA HIS A 134 4.07 4.38 -10.15
C HIS A 134 5.50 3.86 -10.01
N ASN A 135 6.49 4.55 -10.57
CA ASN A 135 7.89 4.12 -10.48
C ASN A 135 8.38 4.18 -9.04
N ILE A 136 9.04 3.10 -8.58
CA ILE A 136 9.62 3.02 -7.23
C ILE A 136 10.68 4.11 -7.00
N ASP A 137 11.39 4.53 -8.02
CA ASP A 137 12.41 5.58 -7.94
C ASP A 137 11.82 6.93 -7.53
N ASP A 138 10.58 7.25 -7.96
CA ASP A 138 9.89 8.46 -7.55
C ASP A 138 9.48 8.39 -6.08
N TYR A 139 9.05 7.23 -5.59
CA TYR A 139 8.81 7.01 -4.16
C TYR A 139 10.09 7.22 -3.34
N ILE A 140 11.20 6.64 -3.77
CA ILE A 140 12.52 6.79 -3.11
C ILE A 140 12.94 8.26 -3.10
N LYS A 141 12.86 8.95 -4.25
CA LYS A 141 13.23 10.35 -4.40
C LYS A 141 12.44 11.29 -3.48
N HIS A 142 11.14 11.08 -3.34
CA HIS A 142 10.29 11.91 -2.50
C HIS A 142 10.49 11.62 -1.01
N LEU A 143 10.59 10.34 -0.65
CA LEU A 143 10.79 9.94 0.75
C LEU A 143 12.17 10.29 1.27
N SER A 144 13.23 10.18 0.46
CA SER A 144 14.59 10.56 0.90
C SER A 144 14.73 12.05 1.22
N LYS A 145 13.97 12.92 0.54
CA LYS A 145 13.95 14.37 0.84
C LYS A 145 13.27 14.71 2.16
N SER A 146 12.45 13.82 2.70
CA SER A 146 11.73 14.06 3.95
C SER A 146 12.52 13.65 5.20
N VAL A 147 13.65 12.99 5.03
CA VAL A 147 14.49 12.46 6.12
C VAL A 147 15.73 13.33 6.37
N GLY A 148 16.04 14.28 5.49
CA GLY A 148 17.11 15.26 5.63
C GLY A 148 16.56 16.60 6.10
#